data_d986d5c30f2156253a431bb95ffae56f
#
_entry.id   d986d5c30f2156253a431bb95ffae56f
#
_cell.length_a   1.000
_cell.length_b   1.000
_cell.length_c   1.000
_cell.angle_alpha   90.00
_cell.angle_beta   90.00
_cell.angle_gamma   90.00
#
_symmetry.space_group_name_H-M   'P 1'
#
loop_
_entity.id
_entity.type
_entity.pdbx_description
1 polymer ?
#
loop_
_entity_poly.entity_id
_entity_poly.type
_entity_poly.pdbx_seq_one_letter_code
_entity_poly.pdbx_strand_id
1 'polypeptide(L)'
;MFNSRSKGAAMKVEKADYVWAVLSFITVGVSFHFGYLLYGLLAIYGFMVLLFLYHAFKVKKQISGTEAAFGKITEYRTKKESRTYYYPVVEFETADGRSVSSVYTYPDKEQKYEIGDEELIRYDPDDPIFFYFANRENELTDNYYRYILFGGIPALIVLILIFALR
;
A
#
# COMPACT_ATOMS: atom_id res chain seq x y z
N MET A 1 -29.98 7.33 -5.39
CA MET A 1 -29.34 6.56 -6.49
C MET A 1 -27.83 6.57 -6.22
N PHE A 2 -27.35 5.63 -5.39
CA PHE A 2 -25.97 5.62 -4.87
C PHE A 2 -25.05 4.98 -5.92
N ASN A 3 -24.13 5.78 -6.46
CA ASN A 3 -23.13 5.28 -7.41
C ASN A 3 -21.97 4.66 -6.61
N SER A 4 -22.12 3.38 -6.29
CA SER A 4 -21.16 2.55 -5.56
C SER A 4 -19.94 2.24 -6.44
N ARG A 5 -18.96 3.12 -6.46
CA ARG A 5 -17.60 2.78 -6.90
C ARG A 5 -16.72 2.46 -5.70
N SER A 6 -17.04 1.38 -4.96
CA SER A 6 -16.03 0.75 -4.14
C SER A 6 -15.08 -0.04 -5.05
N LYS A 7 -14.14 0.63 -5.67
CA LYS A 7 -12.92 -0.04 -6.12
C LYS A 7 -12.17 -0.36 -4.84
N GLY A 8 -12.26 -1.62 -4.39
CA GLY A 8 -11.32 -2.14 -3.39
C GLY A 8 -9.93 -1.66 -3.78
N ALA A 9 -9.08 -1.36 -2.81
CA ALA A 9 -7.75 -0.82 -3.01
C ALA A 9 -6.88 -1.75 -3.87
N ALA A 10 -7.25 -1.88 -5.14
CA ALA A 10 -6.32 -2.24 -6.17
C ALA A 10 -5.29 -1.13 -6.18
N MET A 11 -4.04 -1.47 -5.91
CA MET A 11 -2.90 -0.57 -6.01
C MET A 11 -3.08 0.26 -7.28
N LYS A 12 -3.40 1.56 -7.13
CA LYS A 12 -3.66 2.43 -8.28
C LYS A 12 -2.34 2.57 -9.01
N VAL A 13 -2.25 1.92 -10.18
CA VAL A 13 -1.05 1.99 -11.01
C VAL A 13 -0.82 3.44 -11.38
N GLU A 14 0.30 3.98 -10.93
CA GLU A 14 0.70 5.36 -11.18
C GLU A 14 1.56 5.47 -12.44
N LYS A 15 1.71 6.69 -12.96
CA LYS A 15 2.60 6.93 -14.10
C LYS A 15 4.04 6.49 -13.82
N ALA A 16 4.48 6.60 -12.56
CA ALA A 16 5.77 6.12 -12.12
C ALA A 16 5.96 4.61 -12.35
N ASP A 17 4.93 3.80 -12.09
CA ASP A 17 5.00 2.34 -12.24
C ASP A 17 5.24 1.93 -13.68
N TYR A 18 4.63 2.64 -14.65
CA TYR A 18 4.89 2.41 -16.08
C TYR A 18 6.33 2.76 -16.47
N VAL A 19 6.87 3.88 -15.94
CA VAL A 19 8.27 4.26 -16.20
C VAL A 19 9.22 3.18 -15.68
N TRP A 20 9.00 2.68 -14.46
CA TRP A 20 9.80 1.61 -13.88
C TRP A 20 9.69 0.29 -14.66
N ALA A 21 8.49 -0.05 -15.14
CA ALA A 21 8.29 -1.22 -15.98
C ALA A 21 9.08 -1.11 -17.29
N VAL A 22 8.99 0.02 -17.99
CA VAL A 22 9.72 0.24 -19.24
C VAL A 22 11.23 0.19 -19.03
N LEU A 23 11.75 0.84 -17.98
CA LEU A 23 13.18 0.78 -17.66
C LEU A 23 13.65 -0.65 -17.37
N SER A 24 12.83 -1.45 -16.67
CA SER A 24 13.13 -2.85 -16.39
C SER A 24 13.23 -3.67 -17.67
N PHE A 25 12.29 -3.51 -18.62
CA PHE A 25 12.33 -4.20 -19.92
C PHE A 25 13.57 -3.83 -20.73
N ILE A 26 13.91 -2.54 -20.81
CA ILE A 26 15.11 -2.07 -21.52
C ILE A 26 16.36 -2.69 -20.88
N THR A 27 16.44 -2.69 -19.55
CA THR A 27 17.58 -3.25 -18.82
C THR A 27 17.78 -4.74 -19.10
N VAL A 28 16.68 -5.52 -19.14
CA VAL A 28 16.75 -6.96 -19.51
C VAL A 28 17.27 -7.12 -20.94
N GLY A 29 16.68 -6.40 -21.90
CA GLY A 29 17.05 -6.52 -23.31
C GLY A 29 18.53 -6.19 -23.56
N VAL A 30 19.01 -5.09 -22.98
CA VAL A 30 20.41 -4.69 -23.07
C VAL A 30 21.32 -5.70 -22.41
N SER A 31 21.01 -6.13 -21.18
CA SER A 31 21.84 -7.11 -20.45
C SER A 31 21.89 -8.46 -21.14
N PHE A 32 20.80 -8.90 -21.74
CA PHE A 32 20.74 -10.13 -22.53
C PHE A 32 21.62 -10.02 -23.79
N HIS A 33 21.53 -8.91 -24.51
CA HIS A 33 22.32 -8.68 -25.74
C HIS A 33 23.83 -8.71 -25.47
N PHE A 34 24.28 -8.14 -24.36
CA PHE A 34 25.70 -8.10 -24.00
C PHE A 34 26.18 -9.29 -23.17
N GLY A 35 25.34 -10.30 -22.90
CA GLY A 35 25.72 -11.46 -22.10
C GLY A 35 25.84 -11.22 -20.60
N TYR A 36 25.35 -10.08 -20.08
CA TYR A 36 25.40 -9.67 -18.67
C TYR A 36 24.06 -9.88 -17.95
N LEU A 37 23.33 -10.94 -18.27
CA LEU A 37 21.98 -11.18 -17.78
C LEU A 37 21.87 -11.08 -16.25
N LEU A 38 22.86 -11.60 -15.51
CA LEU A 38 22.86 -11.55 -14.04
C LEU A 38 22.87 -10.11 -13.51
N TYR A 39 23.66 -9.24 -14.11
CA TYR A 39 23.71 -7.81 -13.72
C TYR A 39 22.40 -7.09 -14.08
N GLY A 40 21.78 -7.48 -15.19
CA GLY A 40 20.46 -6.96 -15.56
C GLY A 40 19.39 -7.33 -14.56
N LEU A 41 19.36 -8.57 -14.09
CA LEU A 41 18.44 -9.02 -13.06
C LEU A 41 18.65 -8.28 -11.72
N LEU A 42 19.90 -8.06 -11.33
CA LEU A 42 20.23 -7.28 -10.13
C LEU A 42 19.79 -5.79 -10.25
N ALA A 43 19.94 -5.21 -11.44
CA ALA A 43 19.49 -3.84 -11.69
C ALA A 43 17.96 -3.72 -11.59
N ILE A 44 17.20 -4.66 -12.18
CA ILE A 44 15.73 -4.69 -12.06
C ILE A 44 15.33 -4.80 -10.61
N TYR A 45 16.01 -5.65 -9.88
CA TYR A 45 15.76 -5.83 -8.47
C TYR A 45 16.00 -4.52 -7.68
N GLY A 46 17.09 -3.81 -7.96
CA GLY A 46 17.35 -2.47 -7.41
C GLY A 46 16.23 -1.48 -7.74
N PHE A 47 15.72 -1.50 -8.96
CA PHE A 47 14.58 -0.68 -9.37
C PHE A 47 13.31 -1.03 -8.56
N MET A 48 13.02 -2.31 -8.34
CA MET A 48 11.88 -2.72 -7.49
C MET A 48 12.02 -2.18 -6.06
N VAL A 49 13.19 -2.30 -5.46
CA VAL A 49 13.42 -1.75 -4.11
C VAL A 49 13.20 -0.24 -4.07
N LEU A 50 13.74 0.49 -5.06
CA LEU A 50 13.55 1.94 -5.15
C LEU A 50 12.07 2.32 -5.33
N LEU A 51 11.31 1.56 -6.12
CA LEU A 51 9.88 1.76 -6.29
C LEU A 51 9.11 1.58 -4.98
N PHE A 52 9.40 0.51 -4.23
CA PHE A 52 8.79 0.29 -2.92
C PHE A 52 9.15 1.38 -1.90
N LEU A 53 10.40 1.83 -1.89
CA LEU A 53 10.82 2.97 -1.06
C LEU A 53 10.05 4.24 -1.45
N TYR A 54 9.92 4.54 -2.74
CA TYR A 54 9.15 5.68 -3.22
C TYR A 54 7.70 5.64 -2.73
N HIS A 55 7.02 4.49 -2.87
CA HIS A 55 5.64 4.34 -2.39
C HIS A 55 5.55 4.44 -0.85
N ALA A 56 6.48 3.84 -0.13
CA ALA A 56 6.53 3.96 1.33
C ALA A 56 6.70 5.42 1.80
N PHE A 57 7.59 6.18 1.16
CA PHE A 57 7.76 7.61 1.44
C PHE A 57 6.51 8.42 1.11
N LYS A 58 5.85 8.11 -0.01
CA LYS A 58 4.60 8.79 -0.40
C LYS A 58 3.50 8.56 0.63
N VAL A 59 3.28 7.30 1.04
CA VAL A 59 2.31 6.96 2.09
C VAL A 59 2.67 7.65 3.40
N LYS A 60 3.93 7.63 3.81
CA LYS A 60 4.37 8.32 5.04
C LYS A 60 4.14 9.83 4.98
N LYS A 61 4.36 10.46 3.82
CA LYS A 61 4.06 11.88 3.63
C LYS A 61 2.55 12.15 3.73
N GLN A 62 1.72 11.28 3.15
CA GLN A 62 0.26 11.39 3.25
C GLN A 62 -0.21 11.25 4.70
N ILE A 63 0.30 10.26 5.44
CA ILE A 63 0.02 10.05 6.87
C ILE A 63 0.35 11.32 7.68
N SER A 64 1.47 11.98 7.41
CA SER A 64 1.88 13.18 8.16
C SER A 64 0.95 14.40 7.96
N GLY A 65 0.14 14.42 6.91
CA GLY A 65 -0.84 15.46 6.61
C GLY A 65 -2.26 15.14 7.07
N THR A 66 -2.48 13.99 7.74
CA THR A 66 -3.83 13.57 8.14
C THR A 66 -4.33 14.29 9.38
N GLU A 67 -5.64 14.49 9.42
CA GLU A 67 -6.38 15.03 10.57
C GLU A 67 -7.06 13.89 11.35
N ALA A 68 -7.37 14.14 12.63
CA ALA A 68 -8.04 13.18 13.49
C ALA A 68 -9.53 13.46 13.56
N ALA A 69 -10.33 12.40 13.57
CA ALA A 69 -11.77 12.44 13.81
C ALA A 69 -12.21 11.18 14.58
N PHE A 70 -13.40 11.23 15.20
CA PHE A 70 -14.06 10.03 15.67
C PHE A 70 -14.93 9.47 14.55
N GLY A 71 -14.72 8.20 14.23
CA GLY A 71 -15.49 7.49 13.20
C GLY A 71 -16.34 6.39 13.83
N LYS A 72 -17.63 6.38 13.49
CA LYS A 72 -18.59 5.39 13.96
C LYS A 72 -18.66 4.24 12.96
N ILE A 73 -18.54 3.01 13.47
CA ILE A 73 -18.71 1.80 12.68
C ILE A 73 -20.20 1.57 12.42
N THR A 74 -20.63 1.64 11.16
CA THR A 74 -22.05 1.54 10.79
C THR A 74 -22.44 0.16 10.29
N GLU A 75 -21.56 -0.50 9.56
CA GLU A 75 -21.80 -1.82 8.99
C GLU A 75 -20.46 -2.53 8.65
N TYR A 76 -20.56 -3.80 8.28
CA TYR A 76 -19.45 -4.57 7.71
C TYR A 76 -19.77 -5.01 6.28
N ARG A 77 -18.88 -4.73 5.35
CA ARG A 77 -18.88 -5.39 4.04
C ARG A 77 -18.06 -6.65 4.11
N THR A 78 -18.58 -7.71 3.51
CA THR A 78 -17.91 -9.00 3.49
C THR A 78 -17.49 -9.37 2.07
N LYS A 79 -16.28 -9.95 1.95
CA LYS A 79 -15.81 -10.57 0.71
C LYS A 79 -15.44 -12.02 1.00
N LYS A 80 -16.10 -12.94 0.29
CA LYS A 80 -15.78 -14.38 0.36
C LYS A 80 -14.74 -14.70 -0.72
N GLU A 81 -13.59 -15.17 -0.29
CA GLU A 81 -12.56 -15.77 -1.14
C GLU A 81 -12.29 -17.20 -0.62
N SER A 82 -11.04 -17.57 -0.36
CA SER A 82 -10.71 -18.79 0.39
C SER A 82 -11.17 -18.74 1.85
N ARG A 83 -11.36 -17.54 2.37
CA ARG A 83 -11.93 -17.21 3.69
C ARG A 83 -12.85 -16.00 3.55
N THR A 84 -13.68 -15.76 4.57
CA THR A 84 -14.47 -14.53 4.66
C THR A 84 -13.62 -13.42 5.24
N TYR A 85 -13.61 -12.27 4.58
CA TYR A 85 -12.96 -11.06 5.05
C TYR A 85 -14.01 -10.00 5.36
N TYR A 86 -13.77 -9.23 6.42
CA TYR A 86 -14.66 -8.20 6.94
C TYR A 86 -14.03 -6.83 6.77
N TYR A 87 -14.76 -5.92 6.16
CA TYR A 87 -14.34 -4.54 5.91
C TYR A 87 -15.29 -3.62 6.67
N PRO A 88 -14.87 -2.98 7.78
CA PRO A 88 -15.73 -2.04 8.48
C PRO A 88 -16.02 -0.82 7.61
N VAL A 89 -17.27 -0.39 7.62
CA VAL A 89 -17.73 0.89 7.06
C VAL A 89 -17.77 1.89 8.19
N VAL A 90 -17.09 3.00 8.00
CA VAL A 90 -16.95 4.03 9.01
C VAL A 90 -17.58 5.32 8.50
N GLU A 91 -18.40 5.92 9.35
CA GLU A 91 -19.00 7.23 9.13
C GLU A 91 -18.38 8.23 10.10
N PHE A 92 -17.92 9.37 9.58
CA PHE A 92 -17.29 10.41 10.37
C PHE A 92 -17.53 11.80 9.76
N GLU A 93 -17.35 12.82 10.58
CA GLU A 93 -17.40 14.20 10.16
C GLU A 93 -16.00 14.79 10.07
N THR A 94 -15.70 15.42 8.94
CA THR A 94 -14.43 16.12 8.72
C THR A 94 -14.42 17.47 9.45
N ALA A 95 -13.25 18.06 9.67
CA ALA A 95 -13.12 19.35 10.36
C ALA A 95 -13.88 20.49 9.68
N ASP A 96 -14.14 20.40 8.38
CA ASP A 96 -14.95 21.37 7.62
C ASP A 96 -16.46 21.03 7.59
N GLY A 97 -16.91 20.06 8.40
CA GLY A 97 -18.33 19.71 8.58
C GLY A 97 -18.92 18.82 7.50
N ARG A 98 -18.09 18.17 6.67
CA ARG A 98 -18.58 17.18 5.69
C ARG A 98 -18.78 15.82 6.35
N SER A 99 -19.94 15.21 6.19
CA SER A 99 -20.16 13.81 6.57
C SER A 99 -19.63 12.88 5.48
N VAL A 100 -18.77 11.94 5.87
CA VAL A 100 -18.12 10.96 5.01
C VAL A 100 -18.45 9.57 5.49
N SER A 101 -18.89 8.68 4.58
CA SER A 101 -19.07 7.27 4.84
C SER A 101 -18.17 6.49 3.88
N SER A 102 -17.20 5.75 4.42
CA SER A 102 -16.23 5.03 3.62
C SER A 102 -15.89 3.66 4.20
N VAL A 103 -15.45 2.75 3.33
CA VAL A 103 -15.06 1.39 3.67
C VAL A 103 -13.58 1.37 4.00
N TYR A 104 -13.22 0.79 5.15
CA TYR A 104 -11.81 0.60 5.48
C TYR A 104 -11.13 -0.34 4.49
N THR A 105 -9.95 0.04 4.04
CA THR A 105 -9.24 -0.64 2.95
C THR A 105 -8.67 -2.00 3.34
N TYR A 106 -8.23 -2.14 4.60
CA TYR A 106 -7.56 -3.35 5.07
C TYR A 106 -8.55 -4.30 5.74
N PRO A 107 -8.73 -5.52 5.20
CA PRO A 107 -9.72 -6.46 5.73
C PRO A 107 -9.23 -7.13 7.00
N ASP A 108 -10.19 -7.46 7.86
CA ASP A 108 -9.99 -8.34 9.01
C ASP A 108 -10.53 -9.75 8.73
N LYS A 109 -9.98 -10.73 9.40
CA LYS A 109 -10.48 -12.13 9.34
C LYS A 109 -11.72 -12.35 10.20
N GLU A 110 -12.00 -11.43 11.10
CA GLU A 110 -13.12 -11.40 12.03
C GLU A 110 -13.57 -9.95 12.26
N GLN A 111 -14.75 -9.76 12.79
CA GLN A 111 -15.25 -8.44 13.13
C GLN A 111 -14.56 -7.98 14.42
N LYS A 112 -13.66 -7.01 14.31
CA LYS A 112 -12.89 -6.48 15.46
C LYS A 112 -13.62 -5.43 16.28
N TYR A 113 -14.60 -4.77 15.67
CA TYR A 113 -15.37 -3.69 16.27
C TYR A 113 -16.84 -4.08 16.31
N GLU A 114 -17.59 -3.57 17.27
CA GLU A 114 -19.04 -3.70 17.27
C GLU A 114 -19.68 -2.60 16.40
N ILE A 115 -20.85 -2.90 15.83
CA ILE A 115 -21.59 -1.89 15.07
C ILE A 115 -22.11 -0.85 16.07
N GLY A 116 -21.77 0.41 15.84
CA GLY A 116 -22.07 1.52 16.73
C GLY A 116 -20.88 2.02 17.54
N ASP A 117 -19.76 1.27 17.57
CA ASP A 117 -18.52 1.73 18.19
C ASP A 117 -17.99 2.99 17.53
N GLU A 118 -17.41 3.86 18.35
CA GLU A 118 -16.69 5.05 17.91
C GLU A 118 -15.19 4.84 18.11
N GLU A 119 -14.45 4.94 17.03
CA GLU A 119 -12.99 4.74 17.00
C GLU A 119 -12.26 5.99 16.50
N LEU A 120 -11.09 6.24 17.07
CA LEU A 120 -10.24 7.32 16.60
C LEU A 120 -9.65 6.93 15.24
N ILE A 121 -9.97 7.74 14.24
CA ILE A 121 -9.45 7.60 12.88
C ILE A 121 -8.60 8.81 12.51
N ARG A 122 -7.79 8.64 11.50
CA ARG A 122 -7.10 9.72 10.79
C ARG A 122 -7.49 9.68 9.31
N TYR A 123 -7.77 10.83 8.72
CA TYR A 123 -8.19 10.97 7.33
C TYR A 123 -7.37 12.05 6.62
N ASP A 124 -7.26 11.91 5.30
CA ASP A 124 -6.64 12.92 4.45
C ASP A 124 -7.66 14.04 4.17
N PRO A 125 -7.42 15.29 4.57
CA PRO A 125 -8.37 16.38 4.34
C PRO A 125 -8.62 16.68 2.85
N ASP A 126 -7.65 16.39 1.98
CA ASP A 126 -7.77 16.54 0.53
C ASP A 126 -8.53 15.37 -0.12
N ASP A 127 -8.45 14.16 0.46
CA ASP A 127 -9.19 12.97 0.03
C ASP A 127 -9.75 12.21 1.24
N PRO A 128 -10.87 12.64 1.84
CA PRO A 128 -11.40 12.03 3.06
C PRO A 128 -11.87 10.58 2.92
N ILE A 129 -11.94 10.04 1.68
CA ILE A 129 -12.16 8.61 1.46
C ILE A 129 -10.96 7.79 1.93
N PHE A 130 -9.75 8.38 1.88
CA PHE A 130 -8.57 7.80 2.49
C PHE A 130 -8.58 8.09 3.99
N PHE A 131 -8.82 7.05 4.77
CA PHE A 131 -8.74 7.10 6.23
C PHE A 131 -8.14 5.81 6.78
N TYR A 132 -7.67 5.86 8.02
CA TYR A 132 -7.19 4.69 8.75
C TYR A 132 -7.46 4.83 10.25
N PHE A 133 -7.56 3.70 10.95
CA PHE A 133 -7.65 3.69 12.40
C PHE A 133 -6.31 4.11 13.01
N ALA A 134 -6.32 5.03 13.96
CA ALA A 134 -5.10 5.60 14.53
C ALA A 134 -4.17 4.53 15.16
N ASN A 135 -4.76 3.45 15.68
CA ASN A 135 -4.03 2.30 16.24
C ASN A 135 -3.52 1.30 15.18
N ARG A 136 -3.80 1.54 13.88
CA ARG A 136 -3.47 0.63 12.76
C ARG A 136 -2.61 1.31 11.68
N GLU A 137 -1.95 2.41 12.01
CA GLU A 137 -1.10 3.17 11.07
C GLU A 137 -0.03 2.29 10.40
N ASN A 138 0.53 1.34 11.16
CA ASN A 138 1.56 0.43 10.65
C ASN A 138 1.09 -0.42 9.47
N GLU A 139 -0.21 -0.74 9.37
CA GLU A 139 -0.75 -1.56 8.27
C GLU A 139 -0.57 -0.88 6.90
N LEU A 140 -0.47 0.45 6.88
CA LEU A 140 -0.28 1.24 5.65
C LEU A 140 1.12 1.05 5.05
N THR A 141 2.13 0.81 5.88
CA THR A 141 3.54 0.76 5.46
C THR A 141 4.18 -0.61 5.59
N ASP A 142 3.64 -1.50 6.44
CA ASP A 142 4.22 -2.81 6.73
C ASP A 142 4.49 -3.67 5.50
N ASN A 143 3.58 -3.66 4.53
CA ASN A 143 3.75 -4.43 3.31
C ASN A 143 4.97 -3.96 2.49
N TYR A 144 5.20 -2.64 2.39
CA TYR A 144 6.35 -2.09 1.66
C TYR A 144 7.67 -2.47 2.35
N TYR A 145 7.74 -2.34 3.68
CA TYR A 145 8.93 -2.72 4.44
C TYR A 145 9.20 -4.23 4.39
N ARG A 146 8.17 -5.05 4.41
CA ARG A 146 8.31 -6.51 4.21
C ARG A 146 8.92 -6.82 2.85
N TYR A 147 8.42 -6.24 1.77
CA TYR A 147 8.98 -6.46 0.43
C TYR A 147 10.43 -5.98 0.33
N ILE A 148 10.78 -4.85 0.95
CA ILE A 148 12.16 -4.37 1.00
C ILE A 148 13.04 -5.34 1.79
N LEU A 149 12.57 -5.84 2.92
CA LEU A 149 13.33 -6.75 3.78
C LEU A 149 13.54 -8.11 3.12
N PHE A 150 12.46 -8.76 2.68
CA PHE A 150 12.51 -10.11 2.11
C PHE A 150 13.10 -10.13 0.71
N GLY A 151 12.96 -9.06 0.01
CA GLY A 151 13.49 -8.91 -1.31
C GLY A 151 14.89 -8.25 -1.27
N GLY A 152 15.13 -7.09 -0.57
CA GLY A 152 16.35 -6.28 -0.54
C GLY A 152 17.57 -7.00 0.00
N ILE A 153 17.41 -7.68 1.11
CA ILE A 153 18.53 -8.37 1.78
C ILE A 153 19.08 -9.53 0.94
N PRO A 154 18.27 -10.45 0.41
CA PRO A 154 18.79 -11.53 -0.43
C PRO A 154 19.57 -11.06 -1.66
N ALA A 155 19.09 -10.00 -2.33
CA ALA A 155 19.81 -9.47 -3.49
C ALA A 155 21.13 -8.80 -3.12
N LEU A 156 21.17 -8.10 -2.00
CA LEU A 156 22.41 -7.53 -1.50
C LEU A 156 23.43 -8.65 -1.19
N ILE A 157 22.99 -9.74 -0.57
CA ILE A 157 23.83 -10.91 -0.29
C ILE A 157 24.36 -11.50 -1.59
N VAL A 158 23.50 -11.71 -2.60
CA VAL A 158 23.91 -12.25 -3.92
C VAL A 158 24.93 -11.31 -4.57
N LEU A 159 24.72 -10.00 -4.51
CA LEU A 159 25.64 -9.00 -5.04
C LEU A 159 27.02 -9.12 -4.37
N ILE A 160 27.05 -9.16 -3.04
CA ILE A 160 28.29 -9.31 -2.27
C ILE A 160 29.02 -10.60 -2.65
N LEU A 161 28.31 -11.73 -2.75
CA LEU A 161 28.90 -13.00 -3.15
C LEU A 161 29.50 -12.95 -4.56
N ILE A 162 28.85 -12.29 -5.51
CA ILE A 162 29.38 -12.13 -6.88
C ILE A 162 30.70 -11.35 -6.86
N PHE A 163 30.77 -10.29 -6.05
CA PHE A 163 32.00 -9.50 -5.97
C PHE A 163 33.10 -10.18 -5.15
N ALA A 164 32.75 -10.97 -4.13
CA ALA A 164 33.71 -11.67 -3.28
C ALA A 164 34.31 -12.93 -3.94
N LEU A 165 33.59 -13.56 -4.87
CA LEU A 165 34.02 -14.77 -5.59
C LEU A 165 34.73 -14.49 -6.92
N ARG A 166 34.92 -13.24 -7.27
CA ARG A 166 35.57 -12.77 -8.49
C ARG A 166 37.02 -12.37 -8.22
#